data_b74127a83496a240642f53154dadf3c6
#
_entry.id   b74127a83496a240642f53154dadf3c6
#
_cell.length_a   1.000
_cell.length_b   1.000
_cell.length_c   1.000
_cell.angle_alpha   90.00
_cell.angle_beta   90.00
_cell.angle_gamma   90.00
#
_symmetry.space_group_name_H-M   'P 1'
#
loop_
_entity.id
_entity.type
_entity.pdbx_description
1 polymer ?
#
loop_
_entity_poly.entity_id
_entity_poly.type
_entity_poly.pdbx_seq_one_letter_code
_entity_poly.pdbx_strand_id
1 'polypeptide(L)'
;KDSEAYWRRAADQIRLCGAIGINCHYDAASETLVRVMREQGMLVSFWTVDRKADMARIAALGPDNITTKEPIKLRELIDHWGNGW
;
A
#
# COMPACT_ATOMS: atom_id res chain seq x y z
N LYS A 1 1.82 13.35 -11.05
CA LYS A 1 1.26 13.23 -9.69
C LYS A 1 1.95 12.19 -8.84
N ASP A 2 2.53 11.19 -9.48
CA ASP A 2 3.25 10.15 -8.75
C ASP A 2 4.71 10.54 -8.55
N SER A 3 4.94 11.75 -8.05
CA SER A 3 6.27 12.25 -7.79
C SER A 3 6.59 12.21 -6.31
N GLU A 4 7.87 12.14 -5.98
CA GLU A 4 8.32 12.17 -4.60
C GLU A 4 7.82 13.44 -3.90
N ALA A 5 7.91 14.58 -4.56
CA ALA A 5 7.47 15.85 -3.99
C ALA A 5 5.96 15.84 -3.69
N TYR A 6 5.16 15.25 -4.57
CA TYR A 6 3.73 15.13 -4.35
C TYR A 6 3.43 14.33 -3.07
N TRP A 7 4.08 13.17 -2.94
CA TRP A 7 3.82 12.30 -1.79
C TRP A 7 4.40 12.85 -0.49
N ARG A 8 5.50 13.60 -0.56
CA ARG A 8 6.03 14.28 0.63
C ARG A 8 5.05 15.33 1.14
N ARG A 9 4.44 16.10 0.23
CA ARG A 9 3.42 17.07 0.62
C ARG A 9 2.19 16.39 1.20
N ALA A 10 1.80 15.26 0.62
CA ALA A 10 0.68 14.48 1.15
C ALA A 10 0.97 14.00 2.57
N ALA A 11 2.19 13.52 2.83
CA ALA A 11 2.59 13.08 4.15
C ALA A 11 2.53 14.22 5.15
N ASP A 12 2.96 15.42 4.76
CA ASP A 12 2.89 16.59 5.63
C ASP A 12 1.44 16.93 5.99
N GLN A 13 0.53 16.85 5.03
CA GLN A 13 -0.88 17.09 5.28
C GLN A 13 -1.46 16.05 6.23
N ILE A 14 -1.10 14.80 6.04
CA ILE A 14 -1.55 13.71 6.92
C ILE A 14 -1.08 13.97 8.34
N ARG A 15 0.17 14.36 8.51
CA ARG A 15 0.74 14.64 9.82
C ARG A 15 0.03 15.82 10.50
N LEU A 16 -0.27 16.87 9.74
CA LEU A 16 -0.97 18.03 10.26
C LEU A 16 -2.39 17.69 10.73
N CYS A 17 -3.02 16.71 10.09
CA CYS A 17 -4.34 16.24 10.50
C CYS A 17 -4.30 15.29 11.69
N GLY A 18 -3.10 14.93 12.17
CA GLY A 18 -2.95 14.00 13.27
C GLY A 18 -3.14 12.54 12.87
N ALA A 19 -3.21 12.25 11.60
CA ALA A 19 -3.33 10.88 11.11
C ALA A 19 -1.94 10.22 11.05
N ILE A 20 -1.93 8.88 11.06
CA ILE A 20 -0.70 8.10 11.12
C ILE A 20 -0.36 7.39 9.82
N GLY A 21 -1.20 7.56 8.80
CA GLY A 21 -0.96 6.89 7.53
C GLY A 21 -1.97 7.27 6.46
N ILE A 22 -1.82 6.64 5.32
CA ILE A 22 -2.66 6.86 4.17
C ILE A 22 -3.39 5.56 3.82
N ASN A 23 -4.67 5.69 3.46
CA ASN A 23 -5.49 4.58 2.98
C ASN A 23 -6.10 5.02 1.66
N CYS A 24 -5.62 4.48 0.57
CA CYS A 24 -6.04 4.97 -0.74
C CYS A 24 -6.39 3.83 -1.69
N HIS A 25 -7.09 4.20 -2.77
CA HIS A 25 -7.45 3.26 -3.81
C HIS A 25 -6.19 2.70 -4.44
N TYR A 26 -6.20 1.41 -4.76
CA TYR A 26 -5.00 0.74 -5.26
C TYR A 26 -4.51 1.25 -6.62
N ASP A 27 -5.33 2.01 -7.35
CA ASP A 27 -4.89 2.66 -8.59
C ASP A 27 -3.75 3.66 -8.34
N ALA A 28 -3.68 4.22 -7.13
CA ALA A 28 -2.63 5.16 -6.76
C ALA A 28 -1.36 4.46 -6.29
N ALA A 29 -1.39 3.15 -6.14
CA ALA A 29 -0.27 2.39 -5.60
C ALA A 29 0.95 2.47 -6.51
N SER A 30 2.10 2.79 -5.93
CA SER A 30 3.37 2.87 -6.64
C SER A 30 4.52 2.68 -5.66
N GLU A 31 5.69 2.34 -6.21
CA GLU A 31 6.90 2.26 -5.39
C GLU A 31 7.23 3.61 -4.75
N THR A 32 7.03 4.69 -5.49
CA THR A 32 7.30 6.05 -5.00
C THR A 32 6.44 6.38 -3.79
N LEU A 33 5.13 6.12 -3.89
CA LEU A 33 4.20 6.38 -2.80
C LEU A 33 4.62 5.60 -1.55
N VAL A 34 4.83 4.29 -1.68
CA VAL A 34 5.15 3.44 -0.53
C VAL A 34 6.49 3.85 0.09
N ARG A 35 7.50 4.10 -0.75
CA ARG A 35 8.82 4.51 -0.26
C ARG A 35 8.75 5.80 0.52
N VAL A 36 8.11 6.83 -0.04
CA VAL A 36 8.02 8.14 0.61
C VAL A 36 7.26 8.03 1.93
N MET A 37 6.14 7.32 1.94
CA MET A 37 5.36 7.18 3.17
C MET A 37 6.16 6.46 4.25
N ARG A 38 6.91 5.42 3.89
CA ARG A 38 7.76 4.72 4.86
C ARG A 38 8.87 5.62 5.37
N GLU A 39 9.51 6.41 4.51
CA GLU A 39 10.53 7.36 4.94
C GLU A 39 9.98 8.39 5.92
N GLN A 40 8.70 8.73 5.77
CA GLN A 40 8.03 9.69 6.65
C GLN A 40 7.40 9.04 7.89
N GLY A 41 7.59 7.73 8.06
CA GLY A 41 7.04 7.02 9.20
C GLY A 41 5.53 6.80 9.14
N MET A 42 4.96 6.83 7.95
CA MET A 42 3.52 6.68 7.74
C MET A 42 3.15 5.25 7.39
N LEU A 43 1.99 4.80 7.86
CA LEU A 43 1.42 3.52 7.46
C LEU A 43 0.78 3.65 6.08
N VAL A 44 0.79 2.57 5.32
CA VAL A 44 0.22 2.55 3.97
C VAL A 44 -0.76 1.41 3.83
N SER A 45 -1.97 1.72 3.38
CA SER A 45 -3.02 0.75 3.18
C SER A 45 -3.69 1.00 1.82
N PHE A 46 -4.05 -0.06 1.11
CA PHE A 46 -4.73 0.03 -0.18
C PHE A 46 -6.05 -0.75 -0.16
N TRP A 47 -7.03 -0.27 -0.91
CA TRP A 47 -8.37 -0.86 -1.00
C TRP A 47 -8.90 -0.73 -2.43
N THR A 48 -9.84 -1.43 -2.88
CA THR A 48 -10.19 -2.80 -2.52
C THR A 48 -9.57 -3.68 -3.60
N VAL A 49 -8.77 -4.63 -3.19
CA VAL A 49 -7.95 -5.42 -4.12
C VAL A 49 -8.48 -6.84 -4.14
N ASP A 50 -9.18 -7.21 -5.22
CA ASP A 50 -9.86 -8.51 -5.30
C ASP A 50 -9.29 -9.47 -6.33
N ARG A 51 -8.59 -8.95 -7.34
CA ARG A 51 -8.06 -9.77 -8.43
C ARG A 51 -6.64 -10.23 -8.09
N LYS A 52 -6.34 -11.48 -8.40
CA LYS A 52 -5.02 -12.06 -8.07
C LYS A 52 -3.86 -11.26 -8.66
N ALA A 53 -3.98 -10.80 -9.89
CA ALA A 53 -2.92 -10.00 -10.52
C ALA A 53 -2.68 -8.70 -9.76
N ASP A 54 -3.76 -8.04 -9.32
CA ASP A 54 -3.65 -6.81 -8.55
C ASP A 54 -3.09 -7.10 -7.16
N MET A 55 -3.53 -8.19 -6.53
CA MET A 55 -3.01 -8.59 -5.22
C MET A 55 -1.50 -8.79 -5.27
N ALA A 56 -1.01 -9.48 -6.29
CA ALA A 56 0.43 -9.74 -6.44
C ALA A 56 1.20 -8.43 -6.62
N ARG A 57 0.70 -7.54 -7.48
CA ARG A 57 1.33 -6.25 -7.73
C ARG A 57 1.37 -5.38 -6.48
N ILE A 58 0.24 -5.28 -5.79
CA ILE A 58 0.13 -4.44 -4.61
C ILE A 58 0.94 -5.01 -3.44
N ALA A 59 0.85 -6.32 -3.22
CA ALA A 59 1.59 -6.95 -2.12
C ALA A 59 3.10 -6.82 -2.32
N ALA A 60 3.57 -6.83 -3.56
CA ALA A 60 4.99 -6.66 -3.87
C ALA A 60 5.52 -5.28 -3.45
N LEU A 61 4.65 -4.28 -3.33
CA LEU A 61 5.05 -2.94 -2.88
C LEU A 61 5.28 -2.88 -1.37
N GLY A 62 4.83 -3.88 -0.63
CA GLY A 62 5.02 -3.96 0.81
C GLY A 62 4.19 -3.00 1.65
N PRO A 63 2.89 -2.81 1.35
CA PRO A 63 2.06 -1.96 2.19
C PRO A 63 1.84 -2.60 3.56
N ASP A 64 1.35 -1.82 4.50
CA ASP A 64 1.06 -2.32 5.85
C ASP A 64 -0.25 -3.10 5.87
N ASN A 65 -1.18 -2.78 4.96
CA ASN A 65 -2.46 -3.46 4.91
C ASN A 65 -3.04 -3.42 3.50
N ILE A 66 -3.81 -4.46 3.17
CA ILE A 66 -4.56 -4.54 1.92
C ILE A 66 -5.99 -4.95 2.26
N THR A 67 -6.96 -4.14 1.86
CA THR A 67 -8.37 -4.48 2.03
C THR A 67 -8.85 -5.25 0.80
N THR A 68 -9.45 -6.40 1.02
CA THR A 68 -9.95 -7.25 -0.05
C THR A 68 -11.26 -7.93 0.37
N LYS A 69 -12.08 -8.25 -0.61
CA LYS A 69 -13.27 -9.07 -0.41
C LYS A 69 -12.94 -10.56 -0.55
N GLU A 70 -11.69 -10.87 -0.92
CA GLU A 70 -11.23 -12.24 -1.15
C GLU A 70 -10.05 -12.55 -0.23
N PRO A 71 -10.26 -12.53 1.09
CA PRO A 71 -9.14 -12.69 2.03
C PRO A 71 -8.42 -14.04 1.92
N ILE A 72 -9.14 -15.09 1.53
CA ILE A 72 -8.52 -16.40 1.37
C ILE A 72 -7.53 -16.38 0.21
N LYS A 73 -7.90 -15.77 -0.92
CA LYS A 73 -7.01 -15.65 -2.07
C LYS A 73 -5.75 -14.87 -1.71
N LEU A 74 -5.91 -13.77 -0.98
CA LEU A 74 -4.78 -12.95 -0.58
C LEU A 74 -3.87 -13.72 0.38
N ARG A 75 -4.45 -14.42 1.34
CA ARG A 75 -3.68 -15.23 2.30
C ARG A 75 -2.88 -16.31 1.57
N GLU A 76 -3.50 -17.01 0.64
CA GLU A 76 -2.81 -18.05 -0.12
C GLU A 76 -1.63 -17.49 -0.89
N LEU A 77 -1.79 -16.33 -1.50
CA LEU A 77 -0.73 -15.66 -2.23
C LEU A 77 0.43 -15.29 -1.31
N ILE A 78 0.12 -14.69 -0.17
CA ILE A 78 1.14 -14.27 0.80
C ILE A 78 1.85 -15.47 1.41
N ASP A 79 1.10 -16.51 1.76
CA ASP A 79 1.68 -17.73 2.33
C ASP A 79 2.63 -18.39 1.34
N HIS A 80 2.26 -18.39 0.05
CA HIS A 80 3.09 -18.95 -0.98
C HIS A 80 4.41 -18.16 -1.10
N TRP A 81 4.33 -16.85 -1.05
CA TRP A 81 5.53 -15.99 -1.05
C TRP A 81 6.37 -16.21 0.20
N GLY A 82 5.71 -16.35 1.35
CA GLY A 82 6.39 -16.61 2.61
C GLY A 82 7.14 -17.92 2.63
N ASN A 83 6.79 -18.86 1.75
CA ASN A 83 7.45 -20.15 1.61
C ASN A 83 8.51 -20.17 0.52
N GLY A 84 8.88 -19.03 0.00
CA GLY A 84 10.02 -18.89 -0.88
C GLY A 84 9.82 -19.34 -2.31
N TRP A 85 8.63 -19.23 -2.83
CA TRP A 85 8.33 -19.61 -4.22
C TRP A 85 8.80 -18.60 -5.25
#